data_49a192b7d90233f14c749066fddd2e53
#
_entry.id   49a192b7d90233f14c749066fddd2e53
#
_cell.length_a   1.000
_cell.length_b   1.000
_cell.length_c   1.000
_cell.angle_alpha   90.00
_cell.angle_beta   90.00
_cell.angle_gamma   90.00
#
_symmetry.space_group_name_H-M   'P 1'
#
loop_
_entity.id
_entity.type
_entity.pdbx_description
1 polymer ?
#
loop_
_entity_poly.entity_id
_entity_poly.type
_entity_poly.pdbx_seq_one_letter_code
_entity_poly.pdbx_strand_id
1 'polypeptide(L)'
;MSDDRWSRTATRLGELEERRRDAFREAVRGFVQPRGDEHALDLGTGTGALAFALAPYVADVLAVDRSSALLEEGRRRGSAFPNVTFVEGDATKLDVRRGTFDLGGCSRVLHHVPRPEMIVASLARAIRFGGQVVVIDQIAPADPLVAVELDRFERARNPEHQRLLPDTDVRALLEANGLVVVRTRSTEEQRDLAWYLDLADCEGEERERAKEMAPSSPTANVGWYLAFKPQPGT
;
A
#
# COMPACT_ATOMS: atom_id res chain seq x y z
N MET A 1 16.11 8.91 10.28
CA MET A 1 15.43 10.17 9.91
C MET A 1 14.01 9.99 9.36
N SER A 2 13.57 8.78 9.02
CA SER A 2 12.24 8.52 8.43
C SER A 2 11.07 8.45 9.42
N ASP A 3 11.32 8.07 10.67
CA ASP A 3 10.25 7.85 11.67
C ASP A 3 9.58 9.15 12.14
N ASP A 4 10.27 10.27 12.09
CA ASP A 4 9.80 11.56 12.60
C ASP A 4 8.69 12.18 11.73
N ARG A 5 8.76 12.08 10.40
CA ARG A 5 7.71 12.60 9.50
C ARG A 5 6.45 11.73 9.58
N TRP A 6 6.60 10.42 9.56
CA TRP A 6 5.46 9.51 9.73
C TRP A 6 4.77 9.70 11.08
N SER A 7 5.52 9.96 12.14
CA SER A 7 4.96 10.28 13.46
C SER A 7 4.07 11.52 13.42
N ARG A 8 4.48 12.59 12.72
CA ARG A 8 3.68 13.81 12.60
C ARG A 8 2.44 13.63 11.70
N THR A 9 2.50 12.74 10.74
CA THR A 9 1.41 12.51 9.77
C THR A 9 0.46 11.37 10.17
N ALA A 10 0.83 10.51 11.13
CA ALA A 10 0.09 9.31 11.49
C ALA A 10 -1.40 9.59 11.80
N THR A 11 -1.69 10.59 12.61
CA THR A 11 -3.07 10.94 12.96
C THR A 11 -3.85 11.44 11.74
N ARG A 12 -3.27 12.32 10.90
CA ARG A 12 -3.92 12.83 9.68
C ARG A 12 -4.20 11.72 8.68
N LEU A 13 -3.23 10.80 8.51
CA LEU A 13 -3.38 9.62 7.66
C LEU A 13 -4.51 8.74 8.18
N GLY A 14 -4.51 8.45 9.48
CA GLY A 14 -5.55 7.68 10.12
C GLY A 14 -6.96 8.29 9.94
N GLU A 15 -7.11 9.59 10.13
CA GLU A 15 -8.39 10.28 9.92
C GLU A 15 -8.87 10.19 8.47
N LEU A 16 -7.95 10.31 7.50
CA LEU A 16 -8.28 10.13 6.09
C LEU A 16 -8.83 8.73 5.81
N GLU A 17 -8.09 7.72 6.27
CA GLU A 17 -8.45 6.32 6.08
C GLU A 17 -9.79 6.00 6.74
N GLU A 18 -10.07 6.60 7.91
CA GLU A 18 -11.37 6.48 8.58
C GLU A 18 -12.53 6.97 7.71
N ARG A 19 -12.39 8.16 7.12
CA ARG A 19 -13.43 8.74 6.24
C ARG A 19 -13.68 7.89 5.00
N ARG A 20 -12.68 7.14 4.55
CA ARG A 20 -12.74 6.31 3.34
C ARG A 20 -12.94 4.82 3.64
N ARG A 21 -12.94 4.43 4.93
CA ARG A 21 -12.90 3.03 5.38
C ARG A 21 -13.97 2.17 4.70
N ASP A 22 -15.22 2.58 4.77
CA ASP A 22 -16.32 1.76 4.27
C ASP A 22 -16.27 1.59 2.75
N ALA A 23 -16.00 2.66 2.01
CA ALA A 23 -15.86 2.60 0.56
C ALA A 23 -14.64 1.76 0.14
N PHE A 24 -13.51 1.90 0.84
CA PHE A 24 -12.31 1.11 0.58
C PHE A 24 -12.52 -0.36 0.93
N ARG A 25 -13.17 -0.65 2.06
CA ARG A 25 -13.51 -2.02 2.48
C ARG A 25 -14.38 -2.73 1.45
N GLU A 26 -15.45 -2.09 0.97
CA GLU A 26 -16.31 -2.69 -0.06
C GLU A 26 -15.56 -2.87 -1.39
N ALA A 27 -14.70 -1.94 -1.75
CA ALA A 27 -13.86 -2.06 -2.94
C ALA A 27 -12.87 -3.24 -2.82
N VAL A 28 -12.21 -3.40 -1.67
CA VAL A 28 -11.30 -4.54 -1.39
C VAL A 28 -12.08 -5.85 -1.39
N ARG A 29 -13.21 -5.93 -0.69
CA ARG A 29 -14.06 -7.11 -0.66
C ARG A 29 -14.48 -7.56 -2.06
N GLY A 30 -14.99 -6.64 -2.87
CA GLY A 30 -15.43 -6.94 -4.24
C GLY A 30 -14.28 -7.33 -5.18
N PHE A 31 -13.06 -6.80 -4.93
CA PHE A 31 -11.90 -7.06 -5.75
C PHE A 31 -11.19 -8.36 -5.38
N VAL A 32 -10.98 -8.63 -4.09
CA VAL A 32 -10.26 -9.80 -3.56
C VAL A 32 -11.18 -11.03 -3.45
N GLN A 33 -12.42 -10.84 -3.00
CA GLN A 33 -13.42 -11.88 -2.75
C GLN A 33 -12.93 -12.92 -1.72
N PRO A 34 -12.62 -12.52 -0.47
CA PRO A 34 -12.20 -13.44 0.58
C PRO A 34 -13.27 -14.48 0.89
N ARG A 35 -12.87 -15.65 1.39
CA ARG A 35 -13.77 -16.79 1.71
C ARG A 35 -14.20 -16.85 3.16
N GLY A 36 -13.48 -16.12 4.04
CA GLY A 36 -13.79 -16.03 5.47
C GLY A 36 -12.85 -16.79 6.40
N ASP A 37 -12.05 -17.69 5.87
CA ASP A 37 -11.15 -18.57 6.63
C ASP A 37 -9.67 -18.29 6.43
N GLU A 38 -9.32 -17.25 5.67
CA GLU A 38 -7.95 -16.93 5.34
C GLU A 38 -7.18 -16.35 6.53
N HIS A 39 -5.93 -16.80 6.67
CA HIS A 39 -4.90 -16.07 7.41
C HIS A 39 -4.27 -15.04 6.48
N ALA A 40 -4.45 -13.75 6.78
CA ALA A 40 -4.01 -12.67 5.91
C ALA A 40 -2.75 -11.96 6.43
N LEU A 41 -1.97 -11.40 5.50
CA LEU A 41 -0.76 -10.61 5.76
C LEU A 41 -0.87 -9.26 5.06
N ASP A 42 -0.66 -8.15 5.78
CA ASP A 42 -0.58 -6.81 5.22
C ASP A 42 0.83 -6.22 5.45
N LEU A 43 1.61 -6.03 4.39
CA LEU A 43 2.97 -5.50 4.44
C LEU A 43 3.02 -4.00 4.13
N GLY A 44 3.65 -3.24 5.02
CA GLY A 44 3.63 -1.78 5.00
C GLY A 44 2.24 -1.27 5.36
N THR A 45 1.65 -1.85 6.40
CA THR A 45 0.25 -1.62 6.77
C THR A 45 -0.06 -0.16 7.13
N GLY A 46 0.96 0.63 7.50
CA GLY A 46 0.78 2.00 7.98
C GLY A 46 -0.16 2.04 9.18
N THR A 47 -1.24 2.81 9.08
CA THR A 47 -2.28 2.90 10.12
C THR A 47 -3.38 1.83 9.97
N GLY A 48 -3.21 0.84 9.07
CA GLY A 48 -4.04 -0.34 9.01
C GLY A 48 -5.13 -0.34 7.93
N ALA A 49 -5.05 0.51 6.91
CA ALA A 49 -6.13 0.65 5.93
C ALA A 49 -6.53 -0.69 5.26
N LEU A 50 -5.56 -1.43 4.72
CA LEU A 50 -5.83 -2.71 4.06
C LEU A 50 -6.17 -3.79 5.10
N ALA A 51 -5.47 -3.81 6.25
CA ALA A 51 -5.76 -4.73 7.34
C ALA A 51 -7.22 -4.63 7.82
N PHE A 52 -7.72 -3.40 8.07
CA PHE A 52 -9.11 -3.17 8.47
C PHE A 52 -10.13 -3.45 7.36
N ALA A 53 -9.73 -3.28 6.10
CA ALA A 53 -10.58 -3.62 4.98
C ALA A 53 -10.76 -5.14 4.82
N LEU A 54 -9.74 -5.94 5.16
CA LEU A 54 -9.76 -7.40 5.11
C LEU A 54 -10.38 -8.03 6.37
N ALA A 55 -10.11 -7.47 7.55
CA ALA A 55 -10.44 -8.06 8.84
C ALA A 55 -11.87 -8.61 9.01
N PRO A 56 -12.95 -7.96 8.49
CA PRO A 56 -14.31 -8.49 8.60
C PRO A 56 -14.56 -9.76 7.77
N TYR A 57 -13.65 -10.11 6.86
CA TYR A 57 -13.85 -11.14 5.84
C TYR A 57 -12.79 -12.25 5.85
N VAL A 58 -11.91 -12.27 6.86
CA VAL A 58 -10.83 -13.25 7.01
C VAL A 58 -10.75 -13.73 8.46
N ALA A 59 -10.07 -14.82 8.72
CA ALA A 59 -9.89 -15.35 10.08
C ALA A 59 -9.05 -14.38 10.94
N ASP A 60 -7.90 -13.96 10.44
CA ASP A 60 -7.04 -12.98 11.10
C ASP A 60 -6.16 -12.23 10.09
N VAL A 61 -5.56 -11.13 10.54
CA VAL A 61 -4.62 -10.31 9.77
C VAL A 61 -3.37 -10.04 10.58
N LEU A 62 -2.21 -10.40 10.07
CA LEU A 62 -0.91 -9.90 10.54
C LEU A 62 -0.56 -8.63 9.76
N ALA A 63 -0.52 -7.50 10.45
CA ALA A 63 -0.26 -6.18 9.90
C ALA A 63 1.16 -5.71 10.28
N VAL A 64 2.04 -5.56 9.29
CA VAL A 64 3.47 -5.28 9.52
C VAL A 64 3.84 -3.92 8.96
N ASP A 65 4.49 -3.09 9.77
CA ASP A 65 5.10 -1.82 9.34
C ASP A 65 6.38 -1.56 10.13
N ARG A 66 7.29 -0.75 9.58
CA ARG A 66 8.52 -0.33 10.26
C ARG A 66 8.34 0.85 11.20
N SER A 67 7.28 1.62 11.03
CA SER A 67 6.99 2.83 11.82
C SER A 67 6.15 2.49 13.03
N SER A 68 6.76 2.59 14.22
CA SER A 68 6.07 2.40 15.49
C SER A 68 4.89 3.38 15.64
N ALA A 69 5.06 4.63 15.20
CA ALA A 69 4.03 5.66 15.30
C ALA A 69 2.79 5.37 14.43
N LEU A 70 2.98 4.86 13.20
CA LEU A 70 1.86 4.43 12.37
C LEU A 70 1.14 3.24 13.00
N LEU A 71 1.89 2.28 13.54
CA LEU A 71 1.32 1.10 14.21
C LEU A 71 0.57 1.47 15.49
N GLU A 72 1.04 2.44 16.27
CA GLU A 72 0.33 2.95 17.45
C GLU A 72 -1.01 3.57 17.07
N GLU A 73 -1.04 4.40 16.04
CA GLU A 73 -2.27 4.96 15.49
C GLU A 73 -3.21 3.85 14.98
N GLY A 74 -2.68 2.85 14.28
CA GLY A 74 -3.42 1.68 13.84
C GLY A 74 -4.05 0.93 15.02
N ARG A 75 -3.29 0.62 16.07
CA ARG A 75 -3.79 -0.04 17.29
C ARG A 75 -4.88 0.78 17.98
N ARG A 76 -4.68 2.09 18.10
CA ARG A 76 -5.67 3.01 18.70
C ARG A 76 -7.02 2.94 17.98
N ARG A 77 -7.01 2.81 16.65
CA ARG A 77 -8.20 2.76 15.79
C ARG A 77 -8.74 1.35 15.57
N GLY A 78 -7.91 0.35 15.85
CA GLY A 78 -8.20 -1.06 15.60
C GLY A 78 -9.07 -1.74 16.65
N SER A 79 -9.60 -1.03 17.66
CA SER A 79 -10.38 -1.64 18.75
C SER A 79 -11.60 -2.45 18.29
N ALA A 80 -12.17 -2.12 17.13
CA ALA A 80 -13.29 -2.84 16.51
C ALA A 80 -12.84 -4.10 15.72
N PHE A 81 -11.52 -4.34 15.58
CA PHE A 81 -10.95 -5.42 14.78
C PHE A 81 -10.01 -6.29 15.63
N PRO A 82 -10.55 -7.12 16.56
CA PRO A 82 -9.73 -7.91 17.49
C PRO A 82 -8.90 -9.00 16.80
N ASN A 83 -9.20 -9.31 15.55
CA ASN A 83 -8.46 -10.25 14.71
C ASN A 83 -7.31 -9.61 13.90
N VAL A 84 -6.98 -8.33 14.13
CA VAL A 84 -5.81 -7.67 13.53
C VAL A 84 -4.68 -7.58 14.54
N THR A 85 -3.51 -8.13 14.21
CA THR A 85 -2.30 -8.05 15.02
C THR A 85 -1.28 -7.15 14.34
N PHE A 86 -0.90 -6.05 15.01
CA PHE A 86 0.11 -5.10 14.53
C PHE A 86 1.50 -5.44 15.05
N VAL A 87 2.46 -5.63 14.14
CA VAL A 87 3.86 -5.99 14.45
C VAL A 87 4.81 -5.02 13.76
N GLU A 88 5.78 -4.50 14.52
CA GLU A 88 6.88 -3.73 13.97
C GLU A 88 7.87 -4.64 13.24
N GLY A 89 8.17 -4.31 11.98
CA GLY A 89 9.06 -5.11 11.16
C GLY A 89 9.34 -4.51 9.80
N ASP A 90 10.47 -4.93 9.22
CA ASP A 90 10.86 -4.55 7.85
C ASP A 90 10.17 -5.46 6.83
N ALA A 91 9.20 -4.90 6.10
CA ALA A 91 8.45 -5.61 5.07
C ALA A 91 9.34 -6.20 3.94
N THR A 92 10.56 -5.64 3.74
CA THR A 92 11.53 -6.16 2.77
C THR A 92 12.31 -7.37 3.26
N LYS A 93 12.28 -7.64 4.58
CA LYS A 93 13.04 -8.70 5.27
C LYS A 93 12.16 -9.51 6.21
N LEU A 94 10.90 -9.67 5.85
CA LEU A 94 9.93 -10.35 6.70
C LEU A 94 10.43 -11.76 7.10
N ASP A 95 10.56 -11.99 8.40
CA ASP A 95 10.92 -13.29 8.97
C ASP A 95 9.66 -14.07 9.37
N VAL A 96 9.02 -14.66 8.38
CA VAL A 96 7.90 -15.60 8.58
C VAL A 96 8.18 -16.90 7.83
N ARG A 97 7.61 -17.99 8.32
CA ARG A 97 7.68 -19.28 7.64
C ARG A 97 7.06 -19.16 6.25
N ARG A 98 7.68 -19.80 5.27
CA ARG A 98 7.16 -19.87 3.89
C ARG A 98 5.79 -20.51 3.84
N GLY A 99 4.88 -19.93 3.07
CA GLY A 99 3.56 -20.53 2.83
C GLY A 99 2.66 -20.55 4.06
N THR A 100 2.80 -19.58 4.95
CA THR A 100 1.99 -19.46 6.17
C THR A 100 0.62 -18.84 5.90
N PHE A 101 0.55 -17.89 4.98
CA PHE A 101 -0.65 -17.09 4.74
C PHE A 101 -1.39 -17.53 3.48
N ASP A 102 -2.72 -17.39 3.51
CA ASP A 102 -3.62 -17.66 2.39
C ASP A 102 -3.77 -16.45 1.47
N LEU A 103 -3.78 -15.27 2.06
CA LEU A 103 -3.94 -13.99 1.41
C LEU A 103 -2.85 -13.02 1.89
N GLY A 104 -2.19 -12.34 0.99
CA GLY A 104 -1.24 -11.29 1.34
C GLY A 104 -1.50 -10.02 0.56
N GLY A 105 -1.04 -8.88 1.08
CA GLY A 105 -1.16 -7.66 0.32
C GLY A 105 -0.24 -6.55 0.80
N CYS A 106 -0.23 -5.48 0.01
CA CYS A 106 0.30 -4.19 0.38
C CYS A 106 -0.53 -3.09 -0.29
N SER A 107 -0.68 -1.97 0.39
CA SER A 107 -1.43 -0.83 -0.12
C SER A 107 -0.63 0.45 0.07
N ARG A 108 -0.31 1.15 -1.03
CA ARG A 108 0.45 2.42 -1.05
C ARG A 108 1.84 2.31 -0.42
N VAL A 109 2.56 1.24 -0.75
CA VAL A 109 3.87 0.90 -0.20
C VAL A 109 4.97 0.98 -1.25
N LEU A 110 4.74 0.46 -2.46
CA LEU A 110 5.81 0.23 -3.44
C LEU A 110 6.50 1.52 -3.85
N HIS A 111 5.75 2.63 -3.96
CA HIS A 111 6.30 3.93 -4.32
C HIS A 111 7.12 4.60 -3.20
N HIS A 112 7.12 4.05 -1.98
CA HIS A 112 7.92 4.52 -0.84
C HIS A 112 9.20 3.71 -0.60
N VAL A 113 9.40 2.58 -1.28
CA VAL A 113 10.55 1.72 -1.04
C VAL A 113 11.56 1.79 -2.18
N PRO A 114 12.87 1.89 -1.89
CA PRO A 114 13.89 1.92 -2.93
C PRO A 114 13.94 0.64 -3.77
N ARG A 115 13.51 -0.48 -3.18
CA ARG A 115 13.54 -1.82 -3.79
C ARG A 115 12.19 -2.50 -3.66
N PRO A 116 11.16 -2.08 -4.45
CA PRO A 116 9.81 -2.62 -4.38
C PRO A 116 9.73 -4.13 -4.66
N GLU A 117 10.69 -4.66 -5.45
CA GLU A 117 10.82 -6.10 -5.69
C GLU A 117 10.97 -6.92 -4.40
N MET A 118 11.56 -6.35 -3.35
CA MET A 118 11.73 -7.04 -2.06
C MET A 118 10.40 -7.20 -1.31
N ILE A 119 9.48 -6.25 -1.44
CA ILE A 119 8.12 -6.36 -0.87
C ILE A 119 7.37 -7.49 -1.56
N VAL A 120 7.40 -7.51 -2.90
CA VAL A 120 6.70 -8.54 -3.68
C VAL A 120 7.31 -9.93 -3.42
N ALA A 121 8.66 -10.02 -3.31
CA ALA A 121 9.33 -11.26 -2.96
C ALA A 121 8.95 -11.77 -1.55
N SER A 122 8.84 -10.85 -0.57
CA SER A 122 8.39 -11.19 0.79
C SER A 122 6.95 -11.72 0.79
N LEU A 123 6.02 -11.06 0.06
CA LEU A 123 4.65 -11.54 -0.13
C LEU A 123 4.64 -12.92 -0.79
N ALA A 124 5.30 -13.06 -1.95
CA ALA A 124 5.33 -14.32 -2.69
C ALA A 124 5.89 -15.49 -1.85
N ARG A 125 6.88 -15.22 -0.99
CA ARG A 125 7.44 -16.20 -0.07
C ARG A 125 6.48 -16.58 1.05
N ALA A 126 5.80 -15.58 1.64
CA ALA A 126 4.90 -15.77 2.79
C ALA A 126 3.59 -16.50 2.42
N ILE A 127 3.11 -16.27 1.20
CA ILE A 127 1.86 -16.86 0.71
C ILE A 127 2.05 -18.32 0.31
N ARG A 128 1.10 -19.19 0.69
CA ARG A 128 1.07 -20.59 0.29
C ARG A 128 0.75 -20.77 -1.19
N PHE A 129 1.06 -21.91 -1.74
CA PHE A 129 0.54 -22.28 -3.06
C PHE A 129 -0.99 -22.34 -3.03
N GLY A 130 -1.63 -21.83 -4.07
CA GLY A 130 -3.08 -21.64 -4.12
C GLY A 130 -3.60 -20.40 -3.42
N GLY A 131 -2.72 -19.63 -2.76
CA GLY A 131 -3.07 -18.36 -2.12
C GLY A 131 -3.02 -17.18 -3.06
N GLN A 132 -3.45 -16.03 -2.57
CA GLN A 132 -3.61 -14.80 -3.35
C GLN A 132 -2.74 -13.67 -2.80
N VAL A 133 -2.34 -12.75 -3.69
CA VAL A 133 -1.65 -11.51 -3.35
C VAL A 133 -2.42 -10.34 -3.96
N VAL A 134 -2.73 -9.33 -3.15
CA VAL A 134 -3.31 -8.06 -3.62
C VAL A 134 -2.29 -6.94 -3.48
N VAL A 135 -2.07 -6.19 -4.56
CA VAL A 135 -1.27 -4.96 -4.55
C VAL A 135 -2.16 -3.81 -4.97
N ILE A 136 -2.18 -2.75 -4.18
CA ILE A 136 -2.93 -1.52 -4.45
C ILE A 136 -1.93 -0.37 -4.32
N ASP A 137 -1.57 0.28 -5.44
CA ASP A 137 -0.59 1.35 -5.36
C ASP A 137 -0.84 2.46 -6.37
N GLN A 138 -0.26 3.62 -6.09
CA GLN A 138 -0.22 4.70 -7.04
C GLN A 138 0.70 4.31 -8.19
N ILE A 139 0.21 4.45 -9.42
CA ILE A 139 0.96 4.08 -10.63
C ILE A 139 1.30 5.32 -11.46
N ALA A 140 2.41 5.21 -12.18
CA ALA A 140 2.84 6.24 -13.09
C ALA A 140 1.83 6.43 -14.25
N PRO A 141 1.61 7.67 -14.71
CA PRO A 141 0.92 7.92 -15.97
C PRO A 141 1.58 7.20 -17.15
N ALA A 142 0.79 6.88 -18.18
CA ALA A 142 1.29 6.22 -19.38
C ALA A 142 2.26 7.09 -20.20
N ASP A 143 2.09 8.42 -20.14
CA ASP A 143 3.02 9.36 -20.78
C ASP A 143 4.30 9.50 -19.90
N PRO A 144 5.48 9.15 -20.43
CA PRO A 144 6.73 9.20 -19.67
C PRO A 144 7.11 10.61 -19.19
N LEU A 145 6.77 11.66 -19.94
CA LEU A 145 7.07 13.04 -19.56
C LEU A 145 6.20 13.45 -18.38
N VAL A 146 4.91 13.16 -18.44
CA VAL A 146 3.97 13.40 -17.33
C VAL A 146 4.38 12.58 -16.10
N ALA A 147 4.84 11.35 -16.28
CA ALA A 147 5.34 10.51 -15.19
C ALA A 147 6.56 11.14 -14.48
N VAL A 148 7.52 11.68 -15.24
CA VAL A 148 8.70 12.36 -14.68
C VAL A 148 8.32 13.63 -13.92
N GLU A 149 7.39 14.43 -14.45
CA GLU A 149 6.91 15.65 -13.79
C GLU A 149 6.16 15.30 -12.49
N LEU A 150 5.30 14.29 -12.53
CA LEU A 150 4.58 13.82 -11.36
C LEU A 150 5.53 13.29 -10.28
N ASP A 151 6.53 12.51 -10.65
CA ASP A 151 7.55 12.00 -9.72
C ASP A 151 8.38 13.14 -9.09
N ARG A 152 8.66 14.21 -9.82
CA ARG A 152 9.33 15.41 -9.27
C ARG A 152 8.44 16.10 -8.24
N PHE A 153 7.17 16.30 -8.55
CA PHE A 153 6.20 16.85 -7.62
C PHE A 153 6.06 15.98 -6.36
N GLU A 154 5.90 14.67 -6.51
CA GLU A 154 5.77 13.74 -5.39
C GLU A 154 6.99 13.76 -4.46
N ARG A 155 8.21 13.83 -5.01
CA ARG A 155 9.45 13.99 -4.22
C ARG A 155 9.59 15.34 -3.55
N ALA A 156 9.13 16.42 -4.19
CA ALA A 156 9.12 17.75 -3.59
C ALA A 156 8.13 17.83 -2.43
N ARG A 157 6.99 17.14 -2.53
CA ARG A 157 5.97 17.04 -1.50
C ARG A 157 6.35 16.12 -0.36
N ASN A 158 6.93 14.97 -0.67
CA ASN A 158 7.28 13.93 0.30
C ASN A 158 8.65 13.32 0.00
N PRO A 159 9.70 13.67 0.77
CA PRO A 159 11.05 13.10 0.59
C PRO A 159 11.14 11.57 0.74
N GLU A 160 10.15 10.93 1.38
CA GLU A 160 10.07 9.46 1.46
C GLU A 160 9.56 8.82 0.15
N HIS A 161 9.06 9.63 -0.79
CA HIS A 161 8.67 9.13 -2.10
C HIS A 161 9.91 8.72 -2.91
N GLN A 162 9.90 7.52 -3.45
CA GLN A 162 10.99 7.00 -4.30
C GLN A 162 10.66 7.17 -5.78
N ARG A 163 9.64 6.47 -6.25
CA ARG A 163 9.14 6.58 -7.63
C ARG A 163 7.77 5.94 -7.79
N LEU A 164 7.01 6.43 -8.74
CA LEU A 164 5.82 5.75 -9.24
C LEU A 164 6.24 4.66 -10.22
N LEU A 165 5.69 3.46 -10.04
CA LEU A 165 5.89 2.36 -10.98
C LEU A 165 4.84 2.42 -12.10
N PRO A 166 5.19 2.25 -13.37
CA PRO A 166 4.23 1.97 -14.42
C PRO A 166 3.41 0.70 -14.14
N ASP A 167 2.20 0.60 -14.69
CA ASP A 167 1.37 -0.61 -14.62
C ASP A 167 2.13 -1.87 -15.06
N THR A 168 2.88 -1.76 -16.15
CA THR A 168 3.72 -2.83 -16.67
C THR A 168 4.78 -3.33 -15.70
N ASP A 169 5.39 -2.41 -14.95
CA ASP A 169 6.45 -2.76 -14.00
C ASP A 169 5.87 -3.47 -12.78
N VAL A 170 4.68 -3.03 -12.28
CA VAL A 170 4.01 -3.73 -11.17
C VAL A 170 3.63 -5.15 -11.58
N ARG A 171 3.10 -5.36 -12.79
CA ARG A 171 2.80 -6.70 -13.31
C ARG A 171 4.07 -7.55 -13.42
N ALA A 172 5.13 -6.99 -14.03
CA ALA A 172 6.40 -7.68 -14.18
C ALA A 172 7.02 -8.09 -12.83
N LEU A 173 6.90 -7.24 -11.80
CA LEU A 173 7.35 -7.58 -10.44
C LEU A 173 6.58 -8.77 -9.86
N LEU A 174 5.27 -8.82 -10.03
CA LEU A 174 4.44 -9.94 -9.57
C LEU A 174 4.83 -11.22 -10.30
N GLU A 175 4.89 -11.19 -11.62
CA GLU A 175 5.21 -12.35 -12.47
C GLU A 175 6.64 -12.86 -12.24
N ALA A 176 7.63 -11.98 -12.10
CA ALA A 176 9.01 -12.34 -11.78
C ALA A 176 9.16 -13.05 -10.43
N ASN A 177 8.18 -12.90 -9.53
CA ASN A 177 8.12 -13.59 -8.24
C ASN A 177 7.24 -14.86 -8.28
N GLY A 178 6.89 -15.35 -9.46
CA GLY A 178 6.12 -16.58 -9.65
C GLY A 178 4.63 -16.43 -9.31
N LEU A 179 4.10 -15.22 -9.38
CA LEU A 179 2.69 -14.92 -9.19
C LEU A 179 2.03 -14.70 -10.57
N VAL A 180 0.80 -15.16 -10.73
CA VAL A 180 0.02 -14.96 -11.97
C VAL A 180 -1.02 -13.90 -11.71
N VAL A 181 -0.96 -12.78 -12.42
CA VAL A 181 -1.95 -11.69 -12.31
C VAL A 181 -3.27 -12.15 -12.94
N VAL A 182 -4.32 -12.23 -12.12
CA VAL A 182 -5.64 -12.75 -12.53
C VAL A 182 -6.71 -11.66 -12.65
N ARG A 183 -6.50 -10.52 -12.00
CA ARG A 183 -7.43 -9.38 -12.06
C ARG A 183 -6.67 -8.09 -11.89
N THR A 184 -7.06 -7.07 -12.66
CA THR A 184 -6.56 -5.71 -12.49
C THR A 184 -7.69 -4.69 -12.61
N ARG A 185 -7.48 -3.56 -11.98
CA ARG A 185 -8.36 -2.39 -12.07
C ARG A 185 -7.50 -1.13 -11.91
N SER A 186 -7.81 -0.09 -12.65
CA SER A 186 -7.28 1.26 -12.41
C SER A 186 -8.40 2.16 -11.95
N THR A 187 -8.11 3.03 -10.99
CA THR A 187 -9.02 4.08 -10.50
C THR A 187 -8.28 5.40 -10.48
N GLU A 188 -8.99 6.48 -10.72
CA GLU A 188 -8.46 7.83 -10.62
C GLU A 188 -8.98 8.48 -9.33
N GLU A 189 -8.07 9.05 -8.54
CA GLU A 189 -8.38 9.78 -7.31
C GLU A 189 -8.11 11.27 -7.51
N GLN A 190 -9.16 12.08 -7.41
CA GLN A 190 -9.02 13.52 -7.34
C GLN A 190 -8.47 13.91 -5.96
N ARG A 191 -7.55 14.88 -5.96
CA ARG A 191 -6.90 15.37 -4.74
C ARG A 191 -7.02 16.88 -4.64
N ASP A 192 -7.40 17.37 -3.49
CA ASP A 192 -7.19 18.77 -3.13
C ASP A 192 -5.70 18.99 -2.85
N LEU A 193 -5.07 19.94 -3.54
CA LEU A 193 -3.64 20.16 -3.43
C LEU A 193 -3.22 20.58 -2.02
N ALA A 194 -3.96 21.48 -1.40
CA ALA A 194 -3.59 22.01 -0.07
C ALA A 194 -3.61 20.87 0.95
N TRP A 195 -4.68 20.12 0.96
CA TRP A 195 -4.84 18.95 1.82
C TRP A 195 -3.80 17.86 1.52
N TYR A 196 -3.47 17.64 0.25
CA TYR A 196 -2.48 16.62 -0.15
C TYR A 196 -1.07 16.97 0.31
N LEU A 197 -0.72 18.26 0.34
CA LEU A 197 0.53 18.76 0.94
C LEU A 197 0.53 18.58 2.47
N ASP A 198 -0.60 18.88 3.13
CA ASP A 198 -0.74 18.70 4.58
C ASP A 198 -0.59 17.23 5.00
N LEU A 199 -1.08 16.31 4.18
CA LEU A 199 -0.96 14.86 4.44
C LEU A 199 0.49 14.39 4.47
N ALA A 200 1.39 15.06 3.76
CA ALA A 200 2.82 14.76 3.76
C ALA A 200 3.64 15.61 4.74
N ASP A 201 3.01 16.41 5.58
CA ASP A 201 3.69 17.37 6.44
C ASP A 201 4.65 18.29 5.64
N CYS A 202 4.18 18.69 4.46
CA CYS A 202 4.93 19.53 3.53
C CYS A 202 4.71 21.00 3.89
N GLU A 203 5.71 21.66 4.47
CA GLU A 203 5.62 22.99 5.04
C GLU A 203 6.75 23.91 4.52
N GLY A 204 6.62 25.21 4.77
CA GLY A 204 7.66 26.20 4.47
C GLY A 204 8.10 26.22 3.00
N GLU A 205 9.40 26.25 2.76
CA GLU A 205 10.00 26.28 1.41
C GLU A 205 9.72 25.00 0.61
N GLU A 206 9.63 23.85 1.26
CA GLU A 206 9.25 22.59 0.59
C GLU A 206 7.86 22.70 -0.01
N ARG A 207 6.91 23.29 0.73
CA ARG A 207 5.53 23.48 0.28
C ARG A 207 5.44 24.42 -0.93
N GLU A 208 6.15 25.52 -0.90
CA GLU A 208 6.14 26.45 -2.05
C GLU A 208 6.76 25.79 -3.29
N ARG A 209 7.86 25.10 -3.15
CA ARG A 209 8.45 24.31 -4.24
C ARG A 209 7.51 23.24 -4.79
N ALA A 210 6.83 22.52 -3.91
CA ALA A 210 5.86 21.51 -4.32
C ALA A 210 4.67 22.12 -5.06
N LYS A 211 4.18 23.30 -4.64
CA LYS A 211 3.11 24.02 -5.35
C LYS A 211 3.51 24.43 -6.77
N GLU A 212 4.76 24.91 -6.95
CA GLU A 212 5.28 25.29 -8.27
C GLU A 212 5.37 24.08 -9.23
N MET A 213 5.60 22.89 -8.69
CA MET A 213 5.70 21.64 -9.47
C MET A 213 4.37 20.91 -9.60
N ALA A 214 3.32 21.35 -8.88
CA ALA A 214 2.05 20.64 -8.84
C ALA A 214 1.38 20.63 -10.23
N PRO A 215 0.80 19.49 -10.64
CA PRO A 215 -0.01 19.44 -11.85
C PRO A 215 -1.25 20.34 -11.68
N SER A 216 -1.77 20.87 -12.79
CA SER A 216 -2.95 21.75 -12.81
C SER A 216 -4.21 21.10 -12.23
N SER A 217 -4.28 19.77 -12.27
CA SER A 217 -5.32 18.97 -11.62
C SER A 217 -4.64 17.81 -10.90
N PRO A 218 -4.45 17.88 -9.58
CA PRO A 218 -3.79 16.81 -8.84
C PRO A 218 -4.66 15.56 -8.80
N THR A 219 -4.41 14.65 -9.72
CA THR A 219 -5.02 13.32 -9.76
C THR A 219 -3.97 12.25 -9.53
N ALA A 220 -4.36 11.14 -8.93
CA ALA A 220 -3.53 9.97 -8.83
C ALA A 220 -4.19 8.78 -9.49
N ASN A 221 -3.49 8.13 -10.39
CA ASN A 221 -3.87 6.82 -10.88
C ASN A 221 -3.50 5.77 -9.84
N VAL A 222 -4.46 4.94 -9.45
CA VAL A 222 -4.25 3.84 -8.50
C VAL A 222 -4.51 2.52 -9.20
N GLY A 223 -3.46 1.73 -9.32
CA GLY A 223 -3.52 0.37 -9.85
C GLY A 223 -3.87 -0.63 -8.75
N TRP A 224 -4.74 -1.55 -9.09
CA TRP A 224 -5.15 -2.69 -8.26
C TRP A 224 -4.79 -3.96 -9.00
N TYR A 225 -4.08 -4.85 -8.33
CA TYR A 225 -3.61 -6.11 -8.90
C TYR A 225 -3.95 -7.24 -7.95
N LEU A 226 -4.69 -8.24 -8.43
CA LEU A 226 -4.90 -9.50 -7.74
C LEU A 226 -4.10 -10.58 -8.48
N ALA A 227 -3.20 -11.21 -7.78
CA ALA A 227 -2.38 -12.28 -8.31
C ALA A 227 -2.57 -13.57 -7.50
N PHE A 228 -2.31 -14.67 -8.13
CA PHE A 228 -2.43 -16.01 -7.58
C PHE A 228 -1.07 -16.70 -7.60
N LYS A 229 -0.77 -17.47 -6.56
CA LYS A 229 0.45 -18.27 -6.50
C LYS A 229 0.16 -19.71 -6.99
N PRO A 230 0.58 -20.08 -8.21
CA PRO A 230 0.28 -21.39 -8.78
C PRO A 230 0.98 -22.51 -8.02
N GLN A 231 0.48 -23.75 -8.16
CA GLN A 231 1.17 -24.94 -7.70
C GLN A 231 2.46 -25.14 -8.49
N PRO A 232 3.52 -25.72 -7.90
CA PRO A 232 4.71 -26.06 -8.66
C PRO A 232 4.36 -27.07 -9.77
N GLY A 233 4.75 -26.73 -11.02
CA GLY A 233 4.58 -27.64 -12.17
C GLY A 233 3.22 -27.57 -12.89
N THR A 234 2.40 -26.53 -12.62
CA THR A 234 1.20 -26.21 -13.44
C THR A 234 1.49 -25.09 -14.42
#